data_2d4c776826ec3ef36e3981f3c1302c74
#
_entry.id   2d4c776826ec3ef36e3981f3c1302c74
#
_cell.length_a   1.000
_cell.length_b   1.000
_cell.length_c   1.000
_cell.angle_alpha   90.00
_cell.angle_beta   90.00
_cell.angle_gamma   90.00
#
_symmetry.space_group_name_H-M   'P 1'
#
loop_
_entity.id
_entity.type
_entity.pdbx_description
1 polymer ?
#
loop_
_entity_poly.entity_id
_entity_poly.type
_entity_poly.pdbx_seq_one_letter_code
_entity_poly.pdbx_strand_id
1 'polypeptide(L)'
;MMSLTLVCAMLCVSACVASCPLRCECSDAQRTVRCASAALLQVPDAIPSDAIILIITGNAIHRLDHGAFSGMQNVTHLNLSNNGIMEIGSHTFSSLLTLRSLILNNNPLVLIHPEAFSVPGSPLQELSLRSSLYNYTSLMDLITALRWGELTNLLRLDLSGNHLVLLPPGMFAPLPNLRHLHLRNNSLVAIYNGTFSGVGELLELDLTGNAFRTISDEGLRELERFIGVRLMLGQNPYVCTCEAKEMANWLNSSKVRVGDADRLYCKFPAALHDVSLRGLSAQVLGCYGKVHEEITDLSLQTSYVFLGLVLGFVGMVFILVVYLNRKGIKKWIAEIYEACQNVLEGYHHRLEMDSDPRLGPDSHGHQGRPRVDQRSAHISTDAHITQIPSDVTL
;
A
#
# COMPACT_ATOMS: atom_id res chain seq x y z
N MET A 1 -54.88 40.45 33.97
CA MET A 1 -54.08 40.34 32.73
C MET A 1 -52.73 39.59 32.93
N MET A 2 -52.68 38.60 33.80
CA MET A 2 -51.45 37.85 34.10
C MET A 2 -51.56 36.33 33.79
N SER A 3 -52.60 35.92 33.04
CA SER A 3 -52.82 34.49 32.76
C SER A 3 -52.55 34.07 31.28
N LEU A 4 -52.41 35.03 30.39
CA LEU A 4 -52.24 34.70 28.95
C LEU A 4 -50.77 34.62 28.52
N THR A 5 -49.86 35.27 29.25
CA THR A 5 -48.41 35.23 28.98
C THR A 5 -47.74 33.95 29.50
N LEU A 6 -48.30 33.30 30.52
CA LEU A 6 -47.79 32.02 31.06
C LEU A 6 -48.17 30.83 30.17
N VAL A 7 -49.30 30.90 29.46
CA VAL A 7 -49.74 29.84 28.53
C VAL A 7 -48.92 29.87 27.20
N CYS A 8 -48.51 31.05 26.73
CA CYS A 8 -47.63 31.15 25.57
C CYS A 8 -46.18 30.70 25.83
N ALA A 9 -45.71 30.84 27.09
CA ALA A 9 -44.35 30.35 27.43
C ALA A 9 -44.28 28.82 27.60
N MET A 10 -45.40 28.14 27.87
CA MET A 10 -45.45 26.67 27.93
C MET A 10 -45.64 25.98 26.57
N LEU A 11 -46.00 26.69 25.52
CA LEU A 11 -46.17 26.12 24.18
C LEU A 11 -44.92 26.25 23.27
N CYS A 12 -43.85 26.91 23.73
CA CYS A 12 -42.58 27.02 23.00
C CYS A 12 -41.49 26.06 23.48
N VAL A 13 -41.77 25.08 24.32
CA VAL A 13 -40.97 23.88 24.47
C VAL A 13 -41.49 22.87 23.42
N SER A 14 -41.56 23.30 22.17
CA SER A 14 -41.48 22.35 21.05
C SER A 14 -40.11 21.72 21.21
N ALA A 15 -40.11 20.52 21.79
CA ALA A 15 -38.99 19.64 21.69
C ALA A 15 -38.52 19.75 20.23
N CYS A 16 -37.29 20.20 20.00
CA CYS A 16 -36.62 20.12 18.74
C CYS A 16 -36.41 18.61 18.52
N VAL A 17 -37.49 17.92 18.17
CA VAL A 17 -37.42 16.54 17.68
C VAL A 17 -36.59 16.69 16.41
N ALA A 18 -35.36 16.25 16.46
CA ALA A 18 -34.51 16.25 15.29
C ALA A 18 -35.30 15.55 14.18
N SER A 19 -35.76 16.34 13.22
CA SER A 19 -36.57 15.82 12.12
C SER A 19 -35.65 14.94 11.27
N CYS A 20 -36.20 13.80 10.82
CA CYS A 20 -35.48 12.93 9.89
C CYS A 20 -34.95 13.73 8.69
N PRO A 21 -33.68 13.55 8.29
CA PRO A 21 -33.12 14.26 7.15
C PRO A 21 -33.95 14.07 5.88
N LEU A 22 -34.01 15.08 5.06
CA LEU A 22 -34.77 15.02 3.81
C LEU A 22 -34.31 13.82 2.95
N ARG A 23 -35.24 13.07 2.41
CA ARG A 23 -34.99 11.86 1.58
C ARG A 23 -34.34 10.70 2.36
N CYS A 24 -34.34 10.75 3.68
CA CYS A 24 -33.94 9.63 4.51
C CYS A 24 -35.15 9.03 5.21
N GLU A 25 -35.01 7.79 5.63
CA GLU A 25 -35.99 7.05 6.43
C GLU A 25 -35.45 6.91 7.86
N CYS A 26 -36.25 7.27 8.86
CA CYS A 26 -35.89 7.13 10.26
C CYS A 26 -36.81 6.15 10.96
N SER A 27 -36.25 5.29 11.78
CA SER A 27 -36.97 4.36 12.62
C SER A 27 -36.62 4.62 14.09
N ASP A 28 -37.50 5.24 14.84
CA ASP A 28 -37.30 5.55 16.28
C ASP A 28 -37.16 4.25 17.08
N ALA A 29 -37.97 3.24 16.76
CA ALA A 29 -37.91 1.94 17.45
C ALA A 29 -36.58 1.23 17.32
N GLN A 30 -35.89 1.39 16.19
CA GLN A 30 -34.57 0.79 15.90
C GLN A 30 -33.44 1.80 16.06
N ARG A 31 -33.71 3.08 16.31
CA ARG A 31 -32.77 4.20 16.30
C ARG A 31 -31.87 4.16 15.05
N THR A 32 -32.51 3.92 13.91
CA THR A 32 -31.84 3.74 12.62
C THR A 32 -32.21 4.86 11.68
N VAL A 33 -31.19 5.46 11.05
CA VAL A 33 -31.37 6.42 9.97
C VAL A 33 -30.80 5.82 8.68
N ARG A 34 -31.62 5.78 7.63
CA ARG A 34 -31.29 5.22 6.33
C ARG A 34 -31.46 6.26 5.23
N CYS A 35 -30.38 6.62 4.57
CA CYS A 35 -30.34 7.53 3.42
C CYS A 35 -29.82 6.79 2.18
N ALA A 36 -30.69 5.98 1.56
CA ALA A 36 -30.31 5.17 0.40
C ALA A 36 -30.71 5.88 -0.89
N SER A 37 -29.74 6.08 -1.80
CA SER A 37 -29.94 6.75 -3.11
C SER A 37 -30.69 8.10 -2.98
N ALA A 38 -30.37 8.87 -1.94
CA ALA A 38 -31.01 10.13 -1.58
C ALA A 38 -30.42 11.34 -2.34
N ALA A 39 -29.50 11.11 -3.28
CA ALA A 39 -28.75 12.13 -4.02
C ALA A 39 -27.98 13.10 -3.13
N LEU A 40 -27.43 12.59 -2.03
CA LEU A 40 -26.62 13.38 -1.10
C LEU A 40 -25.25 13.63 -1.68
N LEU A 41 -24.73 14.83 -1.50
CA LEU A 41 -23.34 15.23 -1.83
C LEU A 41 -22.44 15.27 -0.58
N GLN A 42 -23.05 15.27 0.60
CA GLN A 42 -22.37 15.27 1.89
C GLN A 42 -23.22 14.52 2.93
N VAL A 43 -22.64 14.22 4.08
CA VAL A 43 -23.36 13.64 5.22
C VAL A 43 -24.38 14.66 5.71
N PRO A 44 -25.65 14.28 5.97
CA PRO A 44 -26.67 15.21 6.44
C PRO A 44 -26.38 15.71 7.86
N ASP A 45 -26.52 17.01 8.11
CA ASP A 45 -26.32 17.63 9.44
C ASP A 45 -27.43 17.29 10.46
N ALA A 46 -28.64 16.98 9.96
CA ALA A 46 -29.84 16.80 10.80
C ALA A 46 -30.08 15.33 11.19
N ILE A 47 -29.01 14.57 11.48
CA ILE A 47 -29.16 13.19 12.00
C ILE A 47 -29.62 13.26 13.46
N PRO A 48 -30.68 12.51 13.87
CA PRO A 48 -31.08 12.40 15.26
C PRO A 48 -29.92 11.98 16.16
N SER A 49 -29.70 12.71 17.26
CA SER A 49 -28.56 12.48 18.16
C SER A 49 -28.61 11.15 18.91
N ASP A 50 -29.78 10.50 18.97
CA ASP A 50 -29.98 9.18 19.54
C ASP A 50 -29.84 8.04 18.54
N ALA A 51 -29.53 8.34 17.28
CA ALA A 51 -29.29 7.34 16.24
C ALA A 51 -28.14 6.40 16.63
N ILE A 52 -28.38 5.09 16.50
CA ILE A 52 -27.42 4.02 16.78
C ILE A 52 -26.87 3.44 15.48
N ILE A 53 -27.71 3.32 14.47
CA ILE A 53 -27.36 2.76 13.17
C ILE A 53 -27.57 3.84 12.11
N LEU A 54 -26.49 4.15 11.38
CA LEU A 54 -26.51 5.11 10.30
C LEU A 54 -26.11 4.42 8.98
N ILE A 55 -27.03 4.42 8.01
CA ILE A 55 -26.84 3.82 6.70
C ILE A 55 -26.99 4.91 5.64
N ILE A 56 -25.89 5.33 5.04
CA ILE A 56 -25.86 6.29 3.93
C ILE A 56 -25.24 5.57 2.75
N THR A 57 -26.03 5.17 1.77
CA THR A 57 -25.55 4.32 0.67
C THR A 57 -26.10 4.77 -0.68
N GLY A 58 -25.33 4.58 -1.76
CA GLY A 58 -25.78 4.88 -3.12
C GLY A 58 -25.92 6.38 -3.38
N ASN A 59 -25.12 7.21 -2.76
CA ASN A 59 -25.11 8.66 -2.94
C ASN A 59 -23.84 9.12 -3.69
N ALA A 60 -23.62 10.43 -3.83
CA ALA A 60 -22.47 11.02 -4.49
C ALA A 60 -21.58 11.82 -3.50
N ILE A 61 -21.22 11.18 -2.38
CA ILE A 61 -20.38 11.79 -1.34
C ILE A 61 -18.92 11.47 -1.65
N HIS A 62 -18.21 12.37 -2.32
CA HIS A 62 -16.86 12.10 -2.80
C HIS A 62 -15.77 12.27 -1.74
N ARG A 63 -16.06 13.04 -0.69
CA ARG A 63 -15.10 13.37 0.37
C ARG A 63 -15.75 13.35 1.74
N LEU A 64 -15.00 12.84 2.72
CA LEU A 64 -15.36 12.89 4.12
C LEU A 64 -14.29 13.71 4.86
N ASP A 65 -14.70 14.84 5.43
CA ASP A 65 -13.82 15.76 6.14
C ASP A 65 -13.99 15.66 7.68
N HIS A 66 -13.12 16.35 8.37
CA HIS A 66 -13.24 16.55 9.82
C HIS A 66 -14.62 17.14 10.17
N GLY A 67 -15.28 16.53 11.14
CA GLY A 67 -16.59 16.99 11.60
C GLY A 67 -17.78 16.50 10.77
N ALA A 68 -17.59 15.71 9.71
CA ALA A 68 -18.68 15.13 8.90
C ALA A 68 -19.72 14.37 9.74
N PHE A 69 -19.34 13.88 10.93
CA PHE A 69 -20.19 13.14 11.86
C PHE A 69 -20.36 13.86 13.21
N SER A 70 -20.24 15.18 13.23
CA SER A 70 -20.42 15.96 14.46
C SER A 70 -21.80 15.75 15.06
N GLY A 71 -21.87 15.57 16.38
CA GLY A 71 -23.13 15.33 17.10
C GLY A 71 -23.65 13.88 17.07
N MET A 72 -22.97 12.95 16.35
CA MET A 72 -23.43 11.56 16.19
C MET A 72 -22.72 10.60 17.16
N GLN A 73 -22.59 10.98 18.42
CA GLN A 73 -21.78 10.24 19.41
C GLN A 73 -22.32 8.86 19.77
N ASN A 74 -23.61 8.59 19.52
CA ASN A 74 -24.28 7.33 19.85
C ASN A 74 -24.24 6.31 18.72
N VAL A 75 -23.72 6.67 17.53
CA VAL A 75 -23.65 5.79 16.38
C VAL A 75 -22.64 4.67 16.64
N THR A 76 -23.13 3.43 16.63
CA THR A 76 -22.32 2.23 16.80
C THR A 76 -22.05 1.50 15.48
N HIS A 77 -22.93 1.67 14.50
CA HIS A 77 -22.80 1.05 13.17
C HIS A 77 -22.99 2.12 12.09
N LEU A 78 -21.95 2.28 11.27
CA LEU A 78 -21.95 3.24 10.17
C LEU A 78 -21.67 2.52 8.85
N ASN A 79 -22.65 2.59 7.93
CA ASN A 79 -22.49 2.03 6.58
C ASN A 79 -22.49 3.18 5.56
N LEU A 80 -21.37 3.35 4.88
CA LEU A 80 -21.11 4.35 3.85
C LEU A 80 -20.85 3.73 2.47
N SER A 81 -21.33 2.52 2.22
CA SER A 81 -21.05 1.81 0.96
C SER A 81 -21.67 2.50 -0.27
N ASN A 82 -20.99 2.36 -1.41
CA ASN A 82 -21.49 2.82 -2.71
C ASN A 82 -21.79 4.34 -2.78
N ASN A 83 -20.95 5.18 -2.15
CA ASN A 83 -21.15 6.64 -2.20
C ASN A 83 -20.18 7.36 -3.15
N GLY A 84 -19.23 6.63 -3.77
CA GLY A 84 -18.20 7.25 -4.59
C GLY A 84 -17.16 8.02 -3.78
N ILE A 85 -16.94 7.65 -2.51
CA ILE A 85 -15.97 8.30 -1.64
C ILE A 85 -14.57 8.04 -2.19
N MET A 86 -13.84 9.13 -2.45
CA MET A 86 -12.46 9.10 -2.94
C MET A 86 -11.45 9.51 -1.87
N GLU A 87 -11.89 10.33 -0.91
CA GLU A 87 -11.01 10.88 0.11
C GLU A 87 -11.61 10.77 1.52
N ILE A 88 -10.78 10.33 2.46
CA ILE A 88 -11.09 10.36 3.90
C ILE A 88 -10.05 11.26 4.57
N GLY A 89 -10.52 12.38 5.11
CA GLY A 89 -9.70 13.41 5.74
C GLY A 89 -9.20 13.04 7.13
N SER A 90 -8.42 13.95 7.72
CA SER A 90 -7.92 13.82 9.09
C SER A 90 -9.08 13.83 10.08
N HIS A 91 -9.02 12.95 11.10
CA HIS A 91 -9.97 12.91 12.21
C HIS A 91 -11.44 12.83 11.79
N THR A 92 -11.73 12.29 10.60
CA THR A 92 -13.10 12.17 10.04
C THR A 92 -14.07 11.51 11.03
N PHE A 93 -13.64 10.43 11.68
CA PHE A 93 -14.49 9.65 12.58
C PHE A 93 -14.30 10.00 14.08
N SER A 94 -13.58 11.06 14.41
CA SER A 94 -13.18 11.39 15.80
C SER A 94 -14.35 11.64 16.75
N SER A 95 -15.51 12.09 16.26
CA SER A 95 -16.72 12.31 17.06
C SER A 95 -17.51 11.02 17.35
N LEU A 96 -17.21 9.91 16.64
CA LEU A 96 -17.94 8.64 16.77
C LEU A 96 -17.34 7.75 17.87
N LEU A 97 -17.43 8.20 19.11
CA LEU A 97 -16.78 7.57 20.26
C LEU A 97 -17.31 6.17 20.61
N THR A 98 -18.45 5.77 20.06
CA THR A 98 -19.09 4.46 20.29
C THR A 98 -19.07 3.57 19.06
N LEU A 99 -18.42 3.96 17.96
CA LEU A 99 -18.44 3.26 16.68
C LEU A 99 -17.76 1.90 16.78
N ARG A 100 -18.53 0.83 16.51
CA ARG A 100 -18.05 -0.56 16.53
C ARG A 100 -17.89 -1.16 15.15
N SER A 101 -18.72 -0.76 14.18
CA SER A 101 -18.68 -1.27 12.82
C SER A 101 -18.68 -0.12 11.82
N LEU A 102 -17.66 -0.08 10.96
CA LEU A 102 -17.50 0.88 9.87
C LEU A 102 -17.41 0.13 8.55
N ILE A 103 -18.37 0.39 7.66
CA ILE A 103 -18.44 -0.25 6.35
C ILE A 103 -18.32 0.81 5.27
N LEU A 104 -17.25 0.72 4.47
CA LEU A 104 -16.88 1.65 3.41
C LEU A 104 -16.84 0.98 2.02
N ASN A 105 -17.55 -0.12 1.84
CA ASN A 105 -17.47 -0.96 0.64
C ASN A 105 -17.84 -0.23 -0.64
N ASN A 106 -17.18 -0.60 -1.75
CA ASN A 106 -17.45 -0.08 -3.08
C ASN A 106 -17.34 1.46 -3.17
N ASN A 107 -16.28 2.01 -2.59
CA ASN A 107 -15.90 3.41 -2.72
C ASN A 107 -14.50 3.48 -3.37
N PRO A 108 -14.26 4.30 -4.39
CA PRO A 108 -12.95 4.37 -5.04
C PRO A 108 -11.98 5.25 -4.24
N LEU A 109 -11.56 4.78 -3.05
CA LEU A 109 -10.67 5.51 -2.14
C LEU A 109 -9.30 5.71 -2.79
N VAL A 110 -8.94 6.95 -3.04
CA VAL A 110 -7.65 7.39 -3.58
C VAL A 110 -6.72 7.86 -2.47
N LEU A 111 -7.30 8.53 -1.46
CA LEU A 111 -6.57 9.11 -0.32
C LEU A 111 -7.23 8.73 1.00
N ILE A 112 -6.42 8.20 1.92
CA ILE A 112 -6.81 7.98 3.32
C ILE A 112 -5.79 8.71 4.19
N HIS A 113 -6.23 9.76 4.90
CA HIS A 113 -5.32 10.49 5.78
C HIS A 113 -4.79 9.58 6.91
N PRO A 114 -3.52 9.69 7.31
CA PRO A 114 -2.97 8.88 8.41
C PRO A 114 -3.81 8.86 9.68
N GLU A 115 -4.38 9.99 10.05
CA GLU A 115 -5.21 10.16 11.26
C GLU A 115 -6.72 9.97 10.99
N ALA A 116 -7.10 9.41 9.84
CA ALA A 116 -8.52 9.23 9.48
C ALA A 116 -9.30 8.45 10.53
N PHE A 117 -8.70 7.39 11.09
CA PHE A 117 -9.30 6.51 12.08
C PHE A 117 -8.86 6.80 13.52
N SER A 118 -8.15 7.91 13.75
CA SER A 118 -7.64 8.26 15.08
C SER A 118 -8.78 8.69 16.00
N VAL A 119 -9.17 7.78 16.89
CA VAL A 119 -10.16 7.97 17.94
C VAL A 119 -9.55 7.44 19.23
N PRO A 120 -9.35 8.28 20.26
CA PRO A 120 -8.75 7.82 21.53
C PRO A 120 -9.52 6.65 22.14
N GLY A 121 -8.83 5.51 22.36
CA GLY A 121 -9.45 4.30 22.88
C GLY A 121 -10.50 3.70 21.94
N SER A 122 -10.32 3.83 20.63
CA SER A 122 -11.26 3.41 19.59
C SER A 122 -11.97 2.09 19.91
N PRO A 123 -13.31 2.06 20.01
CA PRO A 123 -14.08 0.85 20.22
C PRO A 123 -14.33 0.07 18.93
N LEU A 124 -13.72 0.45 17.80
CA LEU A 124 -13.95 -0.14 16.50
C LEU A 124 -13.56 -1.62 16.49
N GLN A 125 -14.53 -2.47 16.15
CA GLN A 125 -14.38 -3.94 16.10
C GLN A 125 -14.39 -4.48 14.68
N GLU A 126 -15.05 -3.78 13.75
CA GLU A 126 -15.18 -4.20 12.37
C GLU A 126 -14.88 -3.04 11.42
N LEU A 127 -13.98 -3.27 10.47
CA LEU A 127 -13.69 -2.37 9.36
C LEU A 127 -13.79 -3.15 8.06
N SER A 128 -14.70 -2.71 7.18
CA SER A 128 -14.86 -3.31 5.86
C SER A 128 -14.57 -2.29 4.75
N LEU A 129 -13.60 -2.62 3.91
CA LEU A 129 -13.11 -1.85 2.77
C LEU A 129 -13.15 -2.69 1.48
N ARG A 130 -14.22 -3.49 1.32
CA ARG A 130 -14.39 -4.35 0.14
C ARG A 130 -14.48 -3.52 -1.13
N SER A 131 -13.68 -3.89 -2.14
CA SER A 131 -13.67 -3.19 -3.43
C SER A 131 -13.57 -1.67 -3.29
N SER A 132 -12.70 -1.20 -2.39
CA SER A 132 -12.64 0.22 -2.03
C SER A 132 -11.27 0.86 -2.22
N LEU A 133 -10.18 0.09 -2.24
CA LEU A 133 -8.85 0.63 -2.49
C LEU A 133 -8.64 0.79 -4.00
N TYR A 134 -8.42 2.01 -4.45
CA TYR A 134 -8.31 2.32 -5.88
C TYR A 134 -7.01 1.80 -6.50
N ASN A 135 -5.88 1.90 -5.75
CA ASN A 135 -4.56 1.50 -6.23
C ASN A 135 -3.61 1.15 -5.07
N TYR A 136 -2.33 0.90 -5.40
CA TYR A 136 -1.31 0.59 -4.40
C TYR A 136 -1.04 1.75 -3.43
N THR A 137 -1.17 3.01 -3.87
CA THR A 137 -0.98 4.17 -2.99
C THR A 137 -2.03 4.19 -1.89
N SER A 138 -3.31 3.96 -2.22
CA SER A 138 -4.38 3.89 -1.22
C SER A 138 -4.22 2.72 -0.24
N LEU A 139 -3.56 1.62 -0.66
CA LEU A 139 -3.16 0.56 0.28
C LEU A 139 -2.10 1.07 1.26
N MET A 140 -1.09 1.82 0.80
CA MET A 140 -0.04 2.38 1.67
C MET A 140 -0.59 3.42 2.64
N ASP A 141 -1.54 4.24 2.18
CA ASP A 141 -2.28 5.18 3.03
C ASP A 141 -3.07 4.43 4.11
N LEU A 142 -3.77 3.35 3.73
CA LEU A 142 -4.47 2.50 4.69
C LEU A 142 -3.53 1.93 5.74
N ILE A 143 -2.38 1.38 5.35
CA ILE A 143 -1.38 0.84 6.28
C ILE A 143 -0.95 1.90 7.29
N THR A 144 -0.73 3.12 6.81
CA THR A 144 -0.35 4.25 7.65
C THR A 144 -1.50 4.62 8.59
N ALA A 145 -2.73 4.69 8.09
CA ALA A 145 -3.91 5.01 8.88
C ALA A 145 -4.24 3.93 9.93
N LEU A 146 -4.02 2.63 9.64
CA LEU A 146 -4.15 1.55 10.62
C LEU A 146 -3.13 1.69 11.76
N ARG A 147 -1.91 2.14 11.45
CA ARG A 147 -0.84 2.35 12.44
C ARG A 147 -1.13 3.53 13.36
N TRP A 148 -1.64 4.62 12.82
CA TRP A 148 -1.96 5.84 13.59
C TRP A 148 -3.32 5.78 14.26
N GLY A 149 -4.22 4.91 13.79
CA GLY A 149 -5.59 4.78 14.27
C GLY A 149 -5.76 4.13 15.63
N GLU A 150 -4.69 3.51 16.18
CA GLU A 150 -4.72 2.77 17.47
C GLU A 150 -5.87 1.76 17.56
N LEU A 151 -6.16 1.06 16.44
CA LEU A 151 -7.31 0.15 16.29
C LEU A 151 -7.10 -1.19 17.02
N THR A 152 -6.66 -1.14 18.27
CA THR A 152 -6.34 -2.33 19.08
C THR A 152 -7.55 -3.22 19.36
N ASN A 153 -8.78 -2.67 19.30
CA ASN A 153 -10.02 -3.43 19.49
C ASN A 153 -10.56 -4.07 18.21
N LEU A 154 -9.87 -3.90 17.06
CA LEU A 154 -10.36 -4.41 15.79
C LEU A 154 -10.30 -5.94 15.76
N LEU A 155 -11.46 -6.57 15.54
CA LEU A 155 -11.63 -8.02 15.49
C LEU A 155 -11.80 -8.53 14.07
N ARG A 156 -12.32 -7.70 13.16
CA ARG A 156 -12.59 -8.07 11.77
C ARG A 156 -12.13 -7.00 10.81
N LEU A 157 -11.33 -7.42 9.81
CA LEU A 157 -10.88 -6.58 8.70
C LEU A 157 -11.23 -7.27 7.38
N ASP A 158 -12.02 -6.61 6.54
CA ASP A 158 -12.35 -7.11 5.20
C ASP A 158 -11.74 -6.20 4.12
N LEU A 159 -10.75 -6.75 3.42
CA LEU A 159 -10.04 -6.14 2.29
C LEU A 159 -10.31 -6.89 0.98
N SER A 160 -11.43 -7.62 0.90
CA SER A 160 -11.77 -8.41 -0.28
C SER A 160 -11.98 -7.54 -1.53
N GLY A 161 -11.60 -8.05 -2.70
CA GLY A 161 -11.89 -7.42 -3.99
C GLY A 161 -11.12 -6.12 -4.29
N ASN A 162 -9.95 -5.93 -3.69
CA ASN A 162 -9.16 -4.70 -3.86
C ASN A 162 -7.99 -4.84 -4.86
N HIS A 163 -7.95 -5.92 -5.64
CA HIS A 163 -6.89 -6.17 -6.63
C HIS A 163 -5.48 -6.17 -6.05
N LEU A 164 -5.32 -6.46 -4.75
CA LEU A 164 -4.04 -6.51 -4.06
C LEU A 164 -3.17 -7.61 -4.66
N VAL A 165 -1.96 -7.27 -5.11
CA VAL A 165 -1.00 -8.22 -5.70
C VAL A 165 -0.06 -8.77 -4.65
N LEU A 166 0.37 -7.94 -3.71
CA LEU A 166 1.27 -8.25 -2.62
C LEU A 166 0.81 -7.55 -1.33
N LEU A 167 1.13 -8.16 -0.21
CA LEU A 167 0.91 -7.58 1.12
C LEU A 167 2.27 -7.22 1.73
N PRO A 168 2.52 -5.95 2.07
CA PRO A 168 3.76 -5.56 2.75
C PRO A 168 3.91 -6.28 4.10
N PRO A 169 5.11 -6.78 4.44
CA PRO A 169 5.37 -7.40 5.74
C PRO A 169 4.99 -6.46 6.90
N GLY A 170 4.35 -7.01 7.92
CA GLY A 170 3.97 -6.26 9.13
C GLY A 170 2.82 -5.27 8.95
N MET A 171 2.09 -5.27 7.81
CA MET A 171 0.97 -4.35 7.62
C MET A 171 -0.16 -4.53 8.64
N PHE A 172 -0.31 -5.72 9.19
CA PHE A 172 -1.32 -6.05 10.20
C PHE A 172 -0.80 -5.96 11.65
N ALA A 173 0.50 -5.65 11.84
CA ALA A 173 1.09 -5.57 13.17
C ALA A 173 0.38 -4.60 14.15
N PRO A 174 -0.25 -3.50 13.68
CA PRO A 174 -1.04 -2.62 14.54
C PRO A 174 -2.36 -3.21 15.05
N LEU A 175 -2.74 -4.43 14.65
CA LEU A 175 -4.03 -5.05 14.92
C LEU A 175 -3.89 -6.33 15.76
N PRO A 176 -3.42 -6.26 17.00
CA PRO A 176 -3.04 -7.43 17.80
C PRO A 176 -4.22 -8.37 18.14
N ASN A 177 -5.44 -7.84 18.19
CA ASN A 177 -6.64 -8.59 18.54
C ASN A 177 -7.47 -9.06 17.31
N LEU A 178 -6.90 -8.93 16.08
CA LEU A 178 -7.61 -9.30 14.86
C LEU A 178 -7.91 -10.81 14.83
N ARG A 179 -9.18 -11.16 14.63
CA ARG A 179 -9.67 -12.54 14.60
C ARG A 179 -10.10 -13.01 13.22
N HIS A 180 -10.60 -12.10 12.39
CA HIS A 180 -11.08 -12.44 11.04
C HIS A 180 -10.43 -11.51 10.03
N LEU A 181 -9.64 -12.07 9.13
CA LEU A 181 -9.00 -11.35 8.04
C LEU A 181 -9.47 -11.90 6.69
N HIS A 182 -10.22 -11.09 5.96
CA HIS A 182 -10.74 -11.46 4.65
C HIS A 182 -9.96 -10.73 3.55
N LEU A 183 -9.28 -11.53 2.72
CA LEU A 183 -8.46 -11.09 1.59
C LEU A 183 -8.90 -11.76 0.28
N ARG A 184 -10.14 -12.29 0.26
CA ARG A 184 -10.67 -13.01 -0.90
C ARG A 184 -10.83 -12.11 -2.13
N ASN A 185 -10.81 -12.74 -3.31
CA ASN A 185 -11.01 -12.03 -4.58
C ASN A 185 -10.05 -10.85 -4.78
N ASN A 186 -8.78 -11.06 -4.43
CA ASN A 186 -7.68 -10.17 -4.75
C ASN A 186 -6.81 -10.77 -5.87
N SER A 187 -5.62 -10.24 -6.08
CA SER A 187 -4.65 -10.73 -7.07
C SER A 187 -3.35 -11.19 -6.43
N LEU A 188 -3.41 -11.67 -5.17
CA LEU A 188 -2.23 -12.05 -4.41
C LEU A 188 -1.51 -13.21 -5.08
N VAL A 189 -0.21 -13.03 -5.34
CA VAL A 189 0.63 -14.02 -6.03
C VAL A 189 1.58 -14.76 -5.10
N ALA A 190 1.93 -14.19 -3.94
CA ALA A 190 2.87 -14.76 -2.99
C ALA A 190 2.57 -14.35 -1.55
N ILE A 191 3.05 -15.16 -0.61
CA ILE A 191 3.09 -14.89 0.83
C ILE A 191 4.56 -14.89 1.22
N TYR A 192 5.00 -13.85 1.89
CA TYR A 192 6.38 -13.68 2.36
C TYR A 192 6.47 -13.82 3.89
N ASN A 193 7.68 -14.02 4.38
CA ASN A 193 7.93 -14.03 5.81
C ASN A 193 7.52 -12.68 6.43
N GLY A 194 6.78 -12.75 7.54
CA GLY A 194 6.28 -11.58 8.25
C GLY A 194 5.06 -10.90 7.61
N THR A 195 4.49 -11.44 6.53
CA THR A 195 3.24 -10.91 5.92
C THR A 195 2.12 -10.79 6.96
N PHE A 196 1.98 -11.78 7.84
CA PHE A 196 0.97 -11.81 8.88
C PHE A 196 1.55 -11.59 10.29
N SER A 197 2.62 -10.81 10.40
CA SER A 197 3.18 -10.47 11.71
C SER A 197 2.18 -9.67 12.55
N GLY A 198 2.11 -9.97 13.85
CA GLY A 198 1.31 -9.24 14.83
C GLY A 198 -0.13 -9.73 14.99
N VAL A 199 -0.64 -10.64 14.14
CA VAL A 199 -2.01 -11.14 14.21
C VAL A 199 -2.07 -12.57 14.81
N GLY A 200 -1.58 -12.71 16.04
CA GLY A 200 -1.54 -14.01 16.74
C GLY A 200 -2.90 -14.55 17.15
N GLU A 201 -3.94 -13.74 17.22
CA GLU A 201 -5.29 -14.07 17.67
C GLU A 201 -6.26 -14.46 16.54
N LEU A 202 -5.73 -14.67 15.31
CA LEU A 202 -6.57 -15.03 14.17
C LEU A 202 -7.34 -16.34 14.43
N LEU A 203 -8.61 -16.34 14.06
CA LEU A 203 -9.50 -17.50 13.99
C LEU A 203 -9.81 -17.88 12.55
N GLU A 204 -9.78 -16.92 11.64
CA GLU A 204 -10.09 -17.13 10.22
C GLU A 204 -9.21 -16.25 9.33
N LEU A 205 -8.61 -16.88 8.31
CA LEU A 205 -7.86 -16.22 7.23
C LEU A 205 -8.40 -16.69 5.89
N ASP A 206 -9.07 -15.82 5.15
CA ASP A 206 -9.66 -16.13 3.85
C ASP A 206 -8.81 -15.56 2.71
N LEU A 207 -8.12 -16.44 1.99
CA LEU A 207 -7.28 -16.17 0.82
C LEU A 207 -7.87 -16.74 -0.47
N THR A 208 -9.17 -17.05 -0.48
CA THR A 208 -9.85 -17.61 -1.65
C THR A 208 -9.90 -16.64 -2.81
N GLY A 209 -9.88 -17.15 -4.05
CA GLY A 209 -10.04 -16.31 -5.24
C GLY A 209 -8.90 -15.32 -5.46
N ASN A 210 -7.67 -15.74 -5.19
CA ASN A 210 -6.46 -14.98 -5.46
C ASN A 210 -5.71 -15.53 -6.70
N ALA A 211 -4.47 -15.11 -6.90
CA ALA A 211 -3.65 -15.49 -8.04
C ALA A 211 -2.49 -16.44 -7.66
N PHE A 212 -2.63 -17.20 -6.58
CA PHE A 212 -1.61 -18.17 -6.16
C PHE A 212 -1.50 -19.30 -7.18
N ARG A 213 -0.36 -19.40 -7.83
CA ARG A 213 -0.01 -20.53 -8.72
C ARG A 213 0.59 -21.70 -7.94
N THR A 214 1.30 -21.40 -6.89
CA THR A 214 1.77 -22.27 -5.81
C THR A 214 2.02 -21.40 -4.58
N ILE A 215 2.24 -22.00 -3.43
CA ILE A 215 2.72 -21.30 -2.23
C ILE A 215 4.15 -21.79 -2.00
N SER A 216 5.10 -20.86 -2.00
CA SER A 216 6.52 -21.17 -1.77
C SER A 216 6.77 -21.71 -0.36
N ASP A 217 7.93 -22.35 -0.14
CA ASP A 217 8.34 -22.83 1.18
C ASP A 217 8.37 -21.72 2.23
N GLU A 218 8.70 -20.50 1.84
CA GLU A 218 8.65 -19.34 2.71
C GLU A 218 7.21 -19.02 3.13
N GLY A 219 6.28 -19.00 2.16
CA GLY A 219 4.86 -18.80 2.41
C GLY A 219 4.23 -19.92 3.24
N LEU A 220 4.60 -21.18 3.00
CA LEU A 220 4.14 -22.32 3.78
C LEU A 220 4.61 -22.23 5.24
N ARG A 221 5.86 -21.82 5.48
CA ARG A 221 6.38 -21.57 6.84
C ARG A 221 5.65 -20.42 7.53
N GLU A 222 5.28 -19.36 6.82
CA GLU A 222 4.48 -18.28 7.40
C GLU A 222 3.08 -18.76 7.78
N LEU A 223 2.45 -19.60 6.95
CA LEU A 223 1.14 -20.19 7.22
C LEU A 223 1.18 -21.23 8.34
N GLU A 224 2.29 -21.96 8.53
CA GLU A 224 2.44 -22.99 9.58
C GLU A 224 2.25 -22.42 11.01
N ARG A 225 2.36 -21.11 11.17
CA ARG A 225 2.12 -20.42 12.44
C ARG A 225 0.65 -20.43 12.87
N PHE A 226 -0.28 -20.67 11.93
CA PHE A 226 -1.71 -20.56 12.15
C PHE A 226 -2.37 -21.90 12.59
N ILE A 227 -1.79 -22.55 13.60
CA ILE A 227 -2.38 -23.76 14.19
C ILE A 227 -3.70 -23.39 14.85
N GLY A 228 -4.81 -24.04 14.42
CA GLY A 228 -6.15 -23.75 14.94
C GLY A 228 -6.92 -22.65 14.20
N VAL A 229 -6.27 -21.89 13.32
CA VAL A 229 -6.93 -20.92 12.44
C VAL A 229 -7.62 -21.65 11.29
N ARG A 230 -8.82 -21.21 10.92
CA ARG A 230 -9.50 -21.66 9.71
C ARG A 230 -8.92 -20.94 8.49
N LEU A 231 -8.02 -21.61 7.78
CA LEU A 231 -7.42 -21.09 6.54
C LEU A 231 -8.24 -21.54 5.33
N MET A 232 -8.52 -20.59 4.40
CA MET A 232 -9.22 -20.84 3.14
C MET A 232 -8.30 -20.47 1.98
N LEU A 233 -8.08 -21.41 1.04
CA LEU A 233 -7.13 -21.26 -0.09
C LEU A 233 -7.76 -21.57 -1.45
N GLY A 234 -9.05 -21.85 -1.54
CA GLY A 234 -9.74 -22.25 -2.75
C GLY A 234 -9.77 -21.19 -3.85
N GLN A 235 -10.21 -21.61 -5.03
CA GLN A 235 -10.39 -20.72 -6.19
C GLN A 235 -9.11 -19.96 -6.61
N ASN A 236 -7.95 -20.55 -6.39
CA ASN A 236 -6.67 -20.04 -6.90
C ASN A 236 -6.24 -20.83 -8.15
N PRO A 237 -5.51 -20.22 -9.10
CA PRO A 237 -5.10 -20.86 -10.35
C PRO A 237 -3.85 -21.72 -10.14
N TYR A 238 -3.92 -22.75 -9.31
CA TYR A 238 -2.78 -23.61 -8.96
C TYR A 238 -2.15 -24.28 -10.19
N VAL A 239 -0.83 -24.24 -10.26
CA VAL A 239 -0.01 -24.87 -11.29
C VAL A 239 0.70 -26.08 -10.68
N CYS A 240 0.29 -27.26 -11.12
CA CYS A 240 0.78 -28.53 -10.58
C CYS A 240 2.00 -29.01 -11.39
N THR A 241 3.14 -28.42 -11.11
CA THR A 241 4.48 -28.85 -11.52
C THR A 241 5.24 -29.37 -10.30
N CYS A 242 6.49 -29.72 -10.48
CA CYS A 242 7.36 -30.16 -9.37
C CYS A 242 7.46 -29.13 -8.23
N GLU A 243 7.26 -27.86 -8.51
CA GLU A 243 7.22 -26.80 -7.51
C GLU A 243 6.02 -26.92 -6.54
N ALA A 244 4.92 -27.53 -6.99
CA ALA A 244 3.74 -27.74 -6.14
C ALA A 244 3.89 -28.93 -5.16
N LYS A 245 4.97 -29.73 -5.27
CA LYS A 245 5.21 -30.92 -4.44
C LYS A 245 5.23 -30.57 -2.94
N GLU A 246 5.95 -29.50 -2.59
CA GLU A 246 6.07 -29.11 -1.17
C GLU A 246 4.73 -28.62 -0.61
N MET A 247 3.94 -27.86 -1.40
CA MET A 247 2.59 -27.48 -1.01
C MET A 247 1.66 -28.69 -0.85
N ALA A 248 1.74 -29.69 -1.74
CA ALA A 248 0.96 -30.91 -1.63
C ALA A 248 1.33 -31.73 -0.38
N ASN A 249 2.62 -31.84 -0.09
CA ASN A 249 3.12 -32.48 1.14
C ASN A 249 2.62 -31.73 2.37
N TRP A 250 2.72 -30.42 2.38
CA TRP A 250 2.26 -29.56 3.45
C TRP A 250 0.75 -29.72 3.72
N LEU A 251 -0.09 -29.75 2.70
CA LEU A 251 -1.53 -29.96 2.82
C LEU A 251 -1.90 -31.31 3.49
N ASN A 252 -1.03 -32.32 3.36
CA ASN A 252 -1.25 -33.65 3.91
C ASN A 252 -0.62 -33.87 5.30
N SER A 253 0.42 -33.08 5.65
CA SER A 253 1.21 -33.31 6.87
C SER A 253 1.08 -32.20 7.90
N SER A 254 0.69 -30.98 7.49
CA SER A 254 0.57 -29.83 8.38
C SER A 254 -0.54 -29.97 9.41
N LYS A 255 -0.36 -29.36 10.58
CA LYS A 255 -1.37 -29.21 11.62
C LYS A 255 -2.34 -28.06 11.35
N VAL A 256 -2.07 -27.24 10.32
CA VAL A 256 -2.92 -26.10 9.94
C VAL A 256 -4.22 -26.62 9.32
N ARG A 257 -5.33 -26.11 9.79
CA ARG A 257 -6.65 -26.48 9.30
C ARG A 257 -7.02 -25.68 8.04
N VAL A 258 -6.78 -26.27 6.86
CA VAL A 258 -7.28 -25.71 5.58
C VAL A 258 -8.73 -26.15 5.40
N GLY A 259 -9.67 -25.20 5.53
CA GLY A 259 -11.11 -25.46 5.58
C GLY A 259 -11.70 -25.95 4.26
N ASP A 260 -11.04 -25.64 3.15
CA ASP A 260 -11.45 -26.02 1.80
C ASP A 260 -10.40 -26.89 1.06
N ALA A 261 -9.55 -27.58 1.83
CA ALA A 261 -8.46 -28.41 1.30
C ALA A 261 -8.88 -29.41 0.22
N ASP A 262 -10.08 -29.97 0.34
CA ASP A 262 -10.63 -30.94 -0.61
C ASP A 262 -11.12 -30.29 -1.91
N ARG A 263 -11.15 -28.95 -1.98
CA ARG A 263 -11.54 -28.15 -3.13
C ARG A 263 -10.37 -27.43 -3.80
N LEU A 264 -9.14 -27.79 -3.43
CA LEU A 264 -7.94 -27.26 -4.05
C LEU A 264 -7.57 -28.11 -5.26
N TYR A 265 -7.73 -27.59 -6.47
CA TYR A 265 -7.52 -28.30 -7.71
C TYR A 265 -6.46 -27.64 -8.58
N CYS A 266 -5.73 -28.46 -9.32
CA CYS A 266 -4.83 -28.01 -10.37
C CYS A 266 -5.58 -27.29 -11.48
N LYS A 267 -5.12 -26.11 -11.88
CA LYS A 267 -5.63 -25.38 -13.05
C LYS A 267 -4.75 -25.64 -14.28
N PHE A 268 -3.48 -25.88 -14.05
CA PHE A 268 -2.46 -26.16 -15.07
C PHE A 268 -1.49 -27.22 -14.57
N PRO A 269 -0.83 -28.02 -15.47
CA PRO A 269 -1.09 -28.12 -16.90
C PRO A 269 -2.43 -28.80 -17.22
N ALA A 270 -2.86 -28.76 -18.51
CA ALA A 270 -4.13 -29.35 -18.93
C ALA A 270 -4.26 -30.85 -18.59
N ALA A 271 -3.15 -31.60 -18.59
CA ALA A 271 -3.12 -33.02 -18.24
C ALA A 271 -3.48 -33.29 -16.75
N LEU A 272 -3.32 -32.30 -15.88
CA LEU A 272 -3.63 -32.40 -14.45
C LEU A 272 -4.82 -31.49 -14.06
N HIS A 273 -5.54 -30.97 -15.03
CA HIS A 273 -6.71 -30.12 -14.75
C HIS A 273 -7.71 -30.86 -13.87
N ASP A 274 -8.21 -30.18 -12.83
CA ASP A 274 -9.15 -30.71 -11.84
C ASP A 274 -8.63 -31.88 -10.98
N VAL A 275 -7.33 -32.19 -11.02
CA VAL A 275 -6.70 -33.09 -10.05
C VAL A 275 -6.56 -32.35 -8.71
N SER A 276 -6.96 -33.03 -7.61
CA SER A 276 -6.80 -32.46 -6.26
C SER A 276 -5.33 -32.31 -5.88
N LEU A 277 -4.98 -31.17 -5.27
CA LEU A 277 -3.61 -30.94 -4.77
C LEU A 277 -3.19 -31.97 -3.73
N ARG A 278 -4.12 -32.48 -2.90
CA ARG A 278 -3.83 -33.55 -1.93
C ARG A 278 -3.45 -34.88 -2.59
N GLY A 279 -3.93 -35.14 -3.78
CA GLY A 279 -3.62 -36.34 -4.54
C GLY A 279 -2.29 -36.29 -5.29
N LEU A 280 -1.58 -35.17 -5.23
CA LEU A 280 -0.31 -35.02 -5.96
C LEU A 280 0.81 -35.78 -5.24
N SER A 281 1.49 -36.62 -6.00
CA SER A 281 2.75 -37.27 -5.60
C SER A 281 3.87 -36.90 -6.57
N ALA A 282 5.13 -37.12 -6.17
CA ALA A 282 6.27 -36.91 -7.04
C ALA A 282 6.15 -37.66 -8.38
N GLN A 283 5.50 -38.83 -8.36
CA GLN A 283 5.25 -39.64 -9.54
C GLN A 283 4.22 -39.00 -10.48
N VAL A 284 3.10 -38.52 -9.92
CA VAL A 284 2.03 -37.83 -10.68
C VAL A 284 2.55 -36.54 -11.30
N LEU A 285 3.40 -35.80 -10.57
CA LEU A 285 4.02 -34.57 -11.03
C LEU A 285 5.18 -34.80 -12.02
N GLY A 286 5.62 -36.04 -12.23
CA GLY A 286 6.79 -36.36 -13.06
C GLY A 286 8.11 -35.88 -12.46
N CYS A 287 8.14 -35.66 -11.14
CA CYS A 287 9.32 -35.20 -10.42
C CYS A 287 10.25 -36.40 -10.15
N TYR A 288 10.76 -36.98 -11.21
CA TYR A 288 11.88 -37.93 -11.07
C TYR A 288 13.06 -37.13 -10.53
N GLY A 289 13.64 -37.60 -9.44
CA GLY A 289 14.73 -36.90 -8.77
C GLY A 289 15.71 -36.40 -9.84
N LYS A 290 16.15 -35.15 -9.72
CA LYS A 290 17.28 -34.70 -10.49
C LYS A 290 18.39 -35.73 -10.27
N VAL A 291 18.52 -36.70 -11.17
CA VAL A 291 19.81 -37.30 -11.42
C VAL A 291 20.66 -36.08 -11.69
N HIS A 292 21.57 -35.80 -10.82
CA HIS A 292 22.55 -34.76 -10.91
C HIS A 292 22.93 -34.59 -12.38
N GLU A 293 22.33 -33.64 -13.07
CA GLU A 293 22.91 -33.12 -14.29
C GLU A 293 24.13 -32.29 -13.88
N GLU A 294 25.21 -33.00 -13.55
CA GLU A 294 26.56 -32.43 -13.52
C GLU A 294 26.93 -31.79 -14.87
N ILE A 295 26.05 -31.89 -15.89
CA ILE A 295 26.26 -31.33 -17.25
C ILE A 295 25.98 -29.82 -17.28
N THR A 296 25.12 -29.25 -16.42
CA THR A 296 24.86 -27.81 -16.46
C THR A 296 25.95 -27.00 -15.75
N ASP A 297 26.64 -27.56 -14.77
CA ASP A 297 27.76 -26.89 -14.10
C ASP A 297 28.99 -26.74 -15.03
N LEU A 298 29.20 -27.73 -15.92
CA LEU A 298 30.31 -27.69 -16.89
C LEU A 298 30.13 -26.59 -17.95
N SER A 299 28.89 -26.29 -18.36
CA SER A 299 28.60 -25.22 -19.35
C SER A 299 28.73 -23.82 -18.74
N LEU A 300 28.33 -23.64 -17.48
CA LEU A 300 28.56 -22.38 -16.76
C LEU A 300 30.06 -22.16 -16.48
N GLN A 301 30.76 -23.20 -16.04
CA GLN A 301 32.19 -23.12 -15.73
C GLN A 301 33.03 -22.83 -16.99
N THR A 302 32.70 -23.44 -18.16
CA THR A 302 33.35 -23.10 -19.43
C THR A 302 33.07 -21.67 -19.87
N SER A 303 31.88 -21.13 -19.62
CA SER A 303 31.54 -19.73 -19.91
C SER A 303 32.37 -18.74 -19.08
N TYR A 304 32.58 -18.98 -17.77
CA TYR A 304 33.43 -18.14 -16.95
C TYR A 304 34.90 -18.21 -17.31
N VAL A 305 35.41 -19.38 -17.69
CA VAL A 305 36.78 -19.55 -18.19
C VAL A 305 36.97 -18.78 -19.51
N PHE A 306 36.01 -18.87 -20.43
CA PHE A 306 36.06 -18.11 -21.67
C PHE A 306 36.00 -16.59 -21.41
N LEU A 307 35.11 -16.14 -20.54
CA LEU A 307 35.04 -14.73 -20.14
C LEU A 307 36.35 -14.25 -19.51
N GLY A 308 36.96 -15.08 -18.65
CA GLY A 308 38.25 -14.78 -18.01
C GLY A 308 39.38 -14.64 -19.03
N LEU A 309 39.43 -15.51 -20.06
CA LEU A 309 40.39 -15.44 -21.15
C LEU A 309 40.21 -14.19 -22.00
N VAL A 310 38.95 -13.84 -22.34
CA VAL A 310 38.63 -12.61 -23.10
C VAL A 310 39.06 -11.37 -22.33
N LEU A 311 38.71 -11.29 -21.02
CA LEU A 311 39.11 -10.16 -20.16
C LEU A 311 40.61 -10.07 -19.97
N GLY A 312 41.30 -11.22 -19.85
CA GLY A 312 42.76 -11.29 -19.80
C GLY A 312 43.42 -10.78 -21.09
N PHE A 313 42.90 -11.17 -22.27
CA PHE A 313 43.36 -10.68 -23.55
C PHE A 313 43.12 -9.17 -23.72
N VAL A 314 41.95 -8.68 -23.38
CA VAL A 314 41.63 -7.24 -23.41
C VAL A 314 42.54 -6.45 -22.47
N GLY A 315 42.80 -6.98 -21.25
CA GLY A 315 43.75 -6.40 -20.30
C GLY A 315 45.17 -6.32 -20.85
N MET A 316 45.65 -7.39 -21.53
CA MET A 316 46.98 -7.44 -22.15
C MET A 316 47.08 -6.41 -23.27
N VAL A 317 46.08 -6.33 -24.16
CA VAL A 317 46.03 -5.31 -25.24
C VAL A 317 46.03 -3.89 -24.64
N PHE A 318 45.26 -3.66 -23.57
CA PHE A 318 45.23 -2.36 -22.87
C PHE A 318 46.61 -1.98 -22.34
N ILE A 319 47.30 -2.91 -21.65
CA ILE A 319 48.67 -2.68 -21.14
C ILE A 319 49.64 -2.38 -22.28
N LEU A 320 49.51 -3.10 -23.41
CA LEU A 320 50.35 -2.88 -24.59
C LEU A 320 50.12 -1.46 -25.16
N VAL A 321 48.86 -1.04 -25.29
CA VAL A 321 48.50 0.31 -25.77
C VAL A 321 49.05 1.40 -24.84
N VAL A 322 48.91 1.20 -23.53
CA VAL A 322 49.47 2.11 -22.51
C VAL A 322 50.99 2.18 -22.59
N TYR A 323 51.66 1.03 -22.77
CA TYR A 323 53.09 0.96 -22.94
C TYR A 323 53.57 1.65 -24.21
N LEU A 324 52.92 1.41 -25.35
CA LEU A 324 53.27 2.06 -26.63
C LEU A 324 53.00 3.57 -26.61
N ASN A 325 51.93 4.01 -25.94
CA ASN A 325 51.55 5.42 -25.84
C ASN A 325 52.05 6.12 -24.54
N ARG A 326 53.02 5.51 -23.83
CA ARG A 326 53.52 6.00 -22.52
C ARG A 326 53.97 7.45 -22.52
N LYS A 327 54.49 7.97 -23.66
CA LYS A 327 54.92 9.37 -23.75
C LYS A 327 53.72 10.34 -23.80
N GLY A 328 52.66 9.99 -24.54
CA GLY A 328 51.42 10.76 -24.63
C GLY A 328 50.63 10.79 -23.29
N ILE A 329 50.58 9.63 -22.63
CA ILE A 329 49.87 9.49 -21.35
C ILE A 329 50.59 10.28 -20.25
N LYS A 330 51.95 10.28 -20.21
CA LYS A 330 52.69 11.10 -19.28
C LYS A 330 52.44 12.60 -19.47
N LYS A 331 52.35 13.04 -20.73
CA LYS A 331 52.05 14.44 -21.05
C LYS A 331 50.63 14.81 -20.59
N TRP A 332 49.67 13.95 -20.84
CA TRP A 332 48.28 14.14 -20.47
C TRP A 332 48.06 14.15 -18.92
N ILE A 333 48.75 13.25 -18.20
CA ILE A 333 48.72 13.23 -16.72
C ILE A 333 49.36 14.50 -16.17
N ALA A 334 50.44 15.01 -16.77
CA ALA A 334 51.08 16.26 -16.34
C ALA A 334 50.15 17.47 -16.56
N GLU A 335 49.42 17.53 -17.69
CA GLU A 335 48.47 18.58 -17.96
C GLU A 335 47.27 18.54 -16.98
N ILE A 336 46.77 17.35 -16.60
CA ILE A 336 45.74 17.21 -15.56
C ILE A 336 46.25 17.63 -14.21
N TYR A 337 47.48 17.22 -13.84
CA TYR A 337 48.05 17.57 -12.56
C TYR A 337 48.22 19.09 -12.42
N GLU A 338 48.69 19.77 -13.48
CA GLU A 338 48.83 21.22 -13.52
C GLU A 338 47.47 21.96 -13.45
N ALA A 339 46.42 21.40 -14.12
CA ALA A 339 45.08 21.90 -14.00
C ALA A 339 44.51 21.73 -12.57
N CYS A 340 44.75 20.60 -11.94
CA CYS A 340 44.35 20.36 -10.54
C CYS A 340 45.05 21.29 -9.56
N GLN A 341 46.37 21.55 -9.73
CA GLN A 341 47.09 22.50 -8.91
C GLN A 341 46.55 23.94 -9.03
N ASN A 342 46.26 24.38 -10.25
CA ASN A 342 45.70 25.72 -10.49
C ASN A 342 44.28 25.85 -9.83
N VAL A 343 43.48 24.78 -9.78
CA VAL A 343 42.19 24.77 -9.06
C VAL A 343 42.40 24.83 -7.56
N LEU A 344 43.41 24.10 -7.01
CA LEU A 344 43.69 24.09 -5.58
C LEU A 344 44.26 25.46 -5.10
N GLU A 345 45.15 26.10 -5.89
CA GLU A 345 45.65 27.44 -5.59
C GLU A 345 44.54 28.48 -5.63
N GLY A 346 43.61 28.37 -6.57
CA GLY A 346 42.43 29.21 -6.63
C GLY A 346 41.50 29.06 -5.40
N TYR A 347 41.42 27.88 -4.82
CA TYR A 347 40.70 27.62 -3.56
C TYR A 347 41.44 28.21 -2.35
N HIS A 348 42.78 28.09 -2.27
CA HIS A 348 43.56 28.66 -1.19
C HIS A 348 43.49 30.20 -1.18
N HIS A 349 43.55 30.83 -2.36
CA HIS A 349 43.45 32.30 -2.47
C HIS A 349 42.06 32.83 -2.09
N ARG A 350 41.01 31.99 -2.25
CA ARG A 350 39.66 32.35 -1.84
C ARG A 350 39.44 32.25 -0.34
N LEU A 351 40.11 31.29 0.31
CA LEU A 351 40.06 31.13 1.76
C LEU A 351 40.89 32.19 2.51
N GLU A 352 41.95 32.73 1.87
CA GLU A 352 42.76 33.82 2.48
C GLU A 352 42.03 35.15 2.39
N MET A 353 41.19 35.39 1.40
CA MET A 353 40.37 36.65 1.27
C MET A 353 39.23 36.69 2.29
N ASP A 354 38.71 35.54 2.75
CA ASP A 354 37.65 35.48 3.75
C ASP A 354 38.17 35.56 5.21
N SER A 355 39.50 35.57 5.43
CA SER A 355 40.10 35.56 6.75
C SER A 355 40.87 36.82 7.13
N ASP A 356 40.77 37.93 6.38
CA ASP A 356 41.41 39.19 6.76
C ASP A 356 40.52 40.01 7.74
N PRO A 357 40.92 40.16 9.01
CA PRO A 357 40.13 40.81 10.05
C PRO A 357 40.03 42.35 9.96
N ARG A 358 40.44 42.98 8.83
CA ARG A 358 40.55 44.43 8.77
C ARG A 358 39.40 45.14 8.05
N LEU A 359 38.36 44.41 7.61
CA LEU A 359 37.18 45.01 7.03
C LEU A 359 35.97 44.84 7.93
N GLY A 360 35.89 45.65 8.96
CA GLY A 360 34.68 45.87 9.76
C GLY A 360 33.77 46.85 9.05
N PRO A 361 32.46 46.82 9.30
CA PRO A 361 31.46 47.55 8.57
C PRO A 361 31.35 49.00 9.07
N ASP A 362 31.61 49.98 8.22
CA ASP A 362 31.18 51.34 8.48
C ASP A 362 30.19 51.85 7.40
N SER A 363 29.21 52.48 7.94
CA SER A 363 27.98 52.99 7.37
C SER A 363 28.16 54.22 6.47
N HIS A 364 27.14 54.44 5.66
CA HIS A 364 26.66 55.66 5.01
C HIS A 364 26.99 55.96 3.51
N GLY A 365 25.92 55.85 2.74
CA GLY A 365 25.45 57.03 1.99
C GLY A 365 25.84 57.17 0.50
N HIS A 366 24.81 57.26 -0.29
CA HIS A 366 24.66 58.00 -1.57
C HIS A 366 25.04 57.36 -2.92
N GLN A 367 23.94 57.17 -3.67
CA GLN A 367 23.71 57.50 -5.09
C GLN A 367 24.87 57.36 -6.10
N GLY A 368 24.59 56.59 -7.13
CA GLY A 368 25.31 56.70 -8.39
C GLY A 368 25.18 55.45 -9.27
N ARG A 369 24.18 55.45 -10.17
CA ARG A 369 24.18 54.50 -11.31
C ARG A 369 25.32 54.88 -12.26
N PRO A 370 25.99 53.91 -12.85
CA PRO A 370 26.11 53.91 -14.31
C PRO A 370 25.70 52.58 -14.95
N ARG A 371 25.20 52.75 -16.16
CA ARG A 371 24.90 51.71 -17.17
C ARG A 371 26.14 50.90 -17.47
N VAL A 372 25.98 49.58 -17.59
CA VAL A 372 26.92 48.73 -18.33
C VAL A 372 26.14 47.83 -19.26
N ASP A 373 26.60 47.82 -20.50
CA ASP A 373 26.07 47.18 -21.69
C ASP A 373 25.88 45.64 -21.53
N GLN A 374 24.76 45.17 -22.05
CA GLN A 374 24.53 43.80 -22.41
C GLN A 374 25.40 43.41 -23.61
N ARG A 375 26.27 42.44 -23.45
CA ARG A 375 26.75 41.58 -24.54
C ARG A 375 26.34 40.14 -24.27
N SER A 376 25.39 39.72 -25.07
CA SER A 376 24.90 38.35 -25.22
C SER A 376 26.02 37.43 -25.66
N ALA A 377 26.22 36.35 -24.94
CA ALA A 377 26.89 35.18 -25.45
C ALA A 377 25.86 34.03 -25.52
N HIS A 378 25.43 33.76 -26.75
CA HIS A 378 24.65 32.56 -27.09
C HIS A 378 25.51 31.31 -26.85
N ILE A 379 25.05 30.42 -25.95
CA ILE A 379 25.45 29.04 -25.97
C ILE A 379 24.22 28.23 -26.42
N SER A 380 24.33 27.72 -27.65
CA SER A 380 23.40 26.76 -28.23
C SER A 380 23.60 25.42 -27.57
N THR A 381 22.57 24.90 -26.92
CA THR A 381 22.49 23.50 -26.51
C THR A 381 21.41 22.82 -27.34
N ASP A 382 21.83 22.21 -28.46
CA ASP A 382 21.02 21.23 -29.19
C ASP A 382 21.01 19.92 -28.40
N ALA A 383 19.89 19.65 -27.73
CA ALA A 383 19.58 18.34 -27.19
C ALA A 383 18.66 17.61 -28.18
N HIS A 384 19.25 16.69 -28.96
CA HIS A 384 18.50 15.71 -29.73
C HIS A 384 17.71 14.77 -28.82
N ILE A 385 16.40 14.93 -28.82
CA ILE A 385 15.46 13.95 -28.27
C ILE A 385 15.24 12.88 -29.33
N THR A 386 15.79 11.71 -29.14
CA THR A 386 15.48 10.51 -29.92
C THR A 386 14.15 9.92 -29.41
N GLN A 387 13.14 9.98 -30.25
CA GLN A 387 11.86 9.27 -30.08
C GLN A 387 12.09 7.77 -30.20
N ILE A 388 11.56 7.01 -29.24
CA ILE A 388 11.44 5.55 -29.29
C ILE A 388 10.10 5.21 -29.96
N PRO A 389 10.06 4.33 -30.99
CA PRO A 389 8.82 3.92 -31.62
C PRO A 389 8.03 2.96 -30.71
N SER A 390 6.77 3.26 -30.53
CA SER A 390 5.73 2.33 -30.05
C SER A 390 5.34 1.41 -31.19
N ASP A 391 5.69 0.12 -31.12
CA ASP A 391 4.96 -0.98 -31.76
C ASP A 391 5.58 -2.31 -31.32
N VAL A 392 4.91 -3.02 -30.42
CA VAL A 392 4.82 -4.48 -30.39
C VAL A 392 3.49 -4.87 -29.78
N THR A 393 2.53 -5.17 -30.64
CA THR A 393 1.41 -6.09 -30.39
C THR A 393 1.93 -7.53 -30.36
N LEU A 394 1.71 -8.22 -29.25
CA LEU A 394 1.28 -9.65 -29.17
C LEU A 394 1.10 -10.03 -27.70
#